data_721507cef24cda5826031050d0e0e5a3
#
_entry.id   721507cef24cda5826031050d0e0e5a3
#
_cell.length_a   1.000
_cell.length_b   1.000
_cell.length_c   1.000
_cell.angle_alpha   90.00
_cell.angle_beta   90.00
_cell.angle_gamma   90.00
#
_symmetry.space_group_name_H-M   'P 1'
#
loop_
_entity.id
_entity.type
_entity.pdbx_description
1 polymer ?
#
loop_
_entity_poly.entity_id
_entity_poly.type
_entity_poly.pdbx_seq_one_letter_code
_entity_poly.pdbx_strand_id
1 'polypeptide(L)'
;MLNTNTLSIRYLKTIGIVNNGFNGRGFANPYDVAFGPDGEIFVLNRCDPARRSAIRVGVCNLAEEYLYEFGYGFGDGDGQMTLPVAMAFDAEGRLLITDEHTSRVNIFSNKGDVVSKWGVKGDSEGEFNGPAGIAVDSAGLVYVCDQRNHRIQKYTSEGKFLSQWGVRGSEPGEFNLPWGIGVDISDNVYVADWRNDRVQKFDSSGQYLGTIGGSGEGSLNRPSGVSVDRNGNIYVTDWGNERLQVFDSNGKAISSMRGEATLSDWAKDFFESNQDEMETREISNLNPDIPDHLNTPYHISSQTESYFWGPVSVRIDSNNRLYVVESNRHRIQIYEIG
;
A
#
# COMPACT_ATOMS: atom_id res chain seq x y z
N MET A 1 38.19 3.23 2.66
CA MET A 1 37.26 2.78 3.70
C MET A 1 35.89 2.79 3.08
N LEU A 2 35.33 1.62 2.76
CA LEU A 2 33.94 1.52 2.32
C LEU A 2 33.08 1.85 3.54
N ASN A 3 32.40 2.99 3.53
CA ASN A 3 31.34 3.28 4.48
C ASN A 3 30.24 2.23 4.23
N THR A 4 30.22 1.18 5.04
CA THR A 4 29.05 0.32 5.14
C THR A 4 28.00 1.12 5.89
N ASN A 5 27.26 1.98 5.19
CA ASN A 5 26.02 2.51 5.74
C ASN A 5 25.12 1.30 6.01
N THR A 6 25.11 0.87 7.26
CA THR A 6 24.18 -0.17 7.71
C THR A 6 22.80 0.46 7.70
N LEU A 7 21.89 -0.05 6.90
CA LEU A 7 20.49 0.39 6.88
C LEU A 7 19.95 0.44 8.30
N SER A 8 19.43 1.58 8.70
CA SER A 8 18.74 1.79 9.97
C SER A 8 17.26 2.08 9.71
N ILE A 9 16.37 1.32 10.32
CA ILE A 9 14.93 1.56 10.28
C ILE A 9 14.47 1.77 11.71
N ARG A 10 14.00 2.98 12.01
CA ARG A 10 13.61 3.38 13.36
C ARG A 10 12.12 3.70 13.40
N TYR A 11 11.38 3.05 14.28
CA TYR A 11 9.98 3.38 14.52
C TYR A 11 9.83 4.85 14.93
N LEU A 12 8.90 5.55 14.29
CA LEU A 12 8.59 6.94 14.56
C LEU A 12 7.27 7.07 15.32
N LYS A 13 6.18 6.60 14.73
CA LYS A 13 4.84 6.62 15.34
C LYS A 13 3.83 5.75 14.60
N THR A 14 2.68 5.58 15.21
CA THR A 14 1.47 5.04 14.59
C THR A 14 0.46 6.16 14.36
N ILE A 15 -0.23 6.17 13.23
CA ILE A 15 -1.40 7.00 12.96
C ILE A 15 -2.61 6.09 12.73
N GLY A 16 -3.76 6.44 13.29
CA GLY A 16 -5.02 5.81 13.00
C GLY A 16 -5.74 5.23 14.20
N ILE A 17 -7.03 5.17 14.05
CA ILE A 17 -8.02 4.49 14.88
C ILE A 17 -9.14 4.03 13.95
N VAL A 18 -9.87 2.99 14.33
CA VAL A 18 -11.02 2.56 13.53
C VAL A 18 -12.10 3.63 13.47
N ASN A 19 -12.53 4.01 12.26
CA ASN A 19 -13.68 4.88 12.04
C ASN A 19 -14.44 4.44 10.78
N ASN A 20 -15.60 3.85 10.98
CA ASN A 20 -16.50 3.41 9.93
C ASN A 20 -17.55 4.48 9.53
N GLY A 21 -17.48 5.67 10.12
CA GLY A 21 -18.31 6.82 9.81
C GLY A 21 -17.65 7.78 8.81
N PHE A 22 -18.29 8.93 8.60
CA PHE A 22 -17.80 10.05 7.80
C PHE A 22 -17.42 11.23 8.69
N ASN A 23 -16.68 12.17 8.11
CA ASN A 23 -16.32 13.46 8.73
C ASN A 23 -15.61 13.28 10.07
N GLY A 24 -14.46 12.62 10.06
CA GLY A 24 -13.74 12.48 11.30
C GLY A 24 -12.44 11.70 11.22
N ARG A 25 -11.77 11.70 12.36
CA ARG A 25 -10.50 11.02 12.58
C ARG A 25 -10.67 9.50 12.46
N GLY A 26 -9.72 8.85 11.81
CA GLY A 26 -9.64 7.39 11.75
C GLY A 26 -9.83 6.81 10.37
N PHE A 27 -9.62 5.51 10.27
CA PHE A 27 -9.58 4.77 9.01
C PHE A 27 -10.53 3.57 9.04
N ALA A 28 -10.99 3.17 7.85
CA ALA A 28 -11.81 1.97 7.65
C ALA A 28 -11.14 1.09 6.60
N ASN A 29 -10.46 0.03 7.04
CA ASN A 29 -9.65 -0.84 6.16
C ASN A 29 -8.78 -0.02 5.20
N PRO A 30 -7.79 0.74 5.68
CA PRO A 30 -6.90 1.49 4.83
C PRO A 30 -6.12 0.54 3.92
N TYR A 31 -5.97 0.91 2.65
CA TYR A 31 -5.35 0.07 1.62
C TYR A 31 -4.09 0.66 1.04
N ASP A 32 -4.02 1.99 0.93
CA ASP A 32 -2.83 2.66 0.40
C ASP A 32 -2.71 4.07 0.97
N VAL A 33 -1.52 4.66 0.85
CA VAL A 33 -1.23 6.05 1.18
C VAL A 33 -0.52 6.74 0.03
N ALA A 34 -0.75 8.05 -0.11
CA ALA A 34 0.01 8.93 -0.99
C ALA A 34 0.31 10.25 -0.27
N PHE A 35 1.29 11.00 -0.75
CA PHE A 35 1.79 12.19 -0.07
C PHE A 35 1.56 13.43 -0.90
N GLY A 36 0.89 14.40 -0.31
CA GLY A 36 0.68 15.72 -0.90
C GLY A 36 1.91 16.62 -0.78
N PRO A 37 1.92 17.76 -1.50
CA PRO A 37 3.08 18.67 -1.56
C PRO A 37 3.36 19.38 -0.22
N ASP A 38 2.35 19.60 0.60
CA ASP A 38 2.45 20.32 1.87
C ASP A 38 2.57 19.37 3.08
N GLY A 39 2.90 18.09 2.83
CA GLY A 39 3.08 17.06 3.86
C GLY A 39 1.78 16.40 4.27
N GLU A 40 0.73 16.55 3.49
CA GLU A 40 -0.52 15.81 3.68
C GLU A 40 -0.32 14.33 3.40
N ILE A 41 -0.96 13.52 4.20
CA ILE A 41 -1.04 12.06 4.08
C ILE A 41 -2.45 11.71 3.63
N PHE A 42 -2.58 11.29 2.38
CA PHE A 42 -3.82 10.79 1.80
C PHE A 42 -3.92 9.31 2.13
N VAL A 43 -5.04 8.88 2.69
CA VAL A 43 -5.27 7.49 3.12
C VAL A 43 -6.49 6.94 2.40
N LEU A 44 -6.28 5.94 1.56
CA LEU A 44 -7.34 5.26 0.83
C LEU A 44 -8.02 4.24 1.72
N ASN A 45 -9.29 4.46 2.00
CA ASN A 45 -10.13 3.56 2.78
C ASN A 45 -11.00 2.73 1.83
N ARG A 46 -10.79 1.41 1.81
CA ARG A 46 -11.54 0.50 0.94
C ARG A 46 -12.85 0.02 1.54
N CYS A 47 -12.98 0.07 2.84
CA CYS A 47 -14.04 -0.45 3.69
C CYS A 47 -14.23 -1.99 3.65
N ASP A 48 -14.96 -2.49 4.64
CA ASP A 48 -15.53 -3.83 4.66
C ASP A 48 -16.72 -3.87 3.68
N PRO A 49 -16.87 -4.91 2.83
CA PRO A 49 -18.04 -5.08 1.95
C PRO A 49 -19.40 -4.96 2.65
N ALA A 50 -19.46 -5.24 3.95
CA ALA A 50 -20.67 -5.05 4.77
C ALA A 50 -20.93 -3.57 5.16
N ARG A 51 -19.92 -2.67 5.02
CA ARG A 51 -19.97 -1.27 5.46
C ARG A 51 -19.54 -0.32 4.35
N ARG A 52 -20.21 -0.41 3.22
CA ARG A 52 -19.89 0.31 1.96
C ARG A 52 -19.84 1.84 2.09
N SER A 53 -20.42 2.40 3.15
CA SER A 53 -20.42 3.85 3.42
C SER A 53 -19.05 4.40 3.82
N ALA A 54 -18.10 3.56 4.21
CA ALA A 54 -16.79 4.00 4.69
C ALA A 54 -15.71 4.13 3.59
N ILE A 55 -16.07 3.92 2.31
CA ILE A 55 -15.15 4.15 1.18
C ILE A 55 -14.90 5.65 1.04
N ARG A 56 -13.65 6.06 1.14
CA ARG A 56 -13.21 7.45 1.00
C ARG A 56 -11.69 7.57 0.94
N VAL A 57 -11.22 8.73 0.56
CA VAL A 57 -9.85 9.17 0.84
C VAL A 57 -9.92 10.12 2.03
N GLY A 58 -9.32 9.73 3.15
CA GLY A 58 -9.12 10.62 4.30
C GLY A 58 -7.78 11.32 4.21
N VAL A 59 -7.71 12.58 4.60
CA VAL A 59 -6.48 13.38 4.55
C VAL A 59 -6.14 13.88 5.94
N CYS A 60 -4.93 13.59 6.37
CA CYS A 60 -4.36 14.04 7.63
C CYS A 60 -2.89 14.48 7.43
N ASN A 61 -2.23 14.88 8.50
CA ASN A 61 -0.81 15.16 8.49
C ASN A 61 -0.06 14.28 9.53
N LEU A 62 1.26 14.42 9.60
CA LEU A 62 2.09 13.64 10.53
C LEU A 62 1.81 13.97 12.02
N ALA A 63 1.25 15.15 12.32
CA ALA A 63 0.78 15.52 13.65
C ALA A 63 -0.59 14.94 14.01
N GLU A 64 -1.16 14.08 13.14
CA GLU A 64 -2.49 13.48 13.27
C GLU A 64 -3.64 14.50 13.28
N GLU A 65 -3.43 15.67 12.67
CA GLU A 65 -4.54 16.57 12.42
C GLU A 65 -5.37 16.05 11.25
N TYR A 66 -6.67 15.83 11.48
CA TYR A 66 -7.62 15.56 10.41
C TYR A 66 -7.83 16.85 9.60
N LEU A 67 -7.63 16.79 8.29
CA LEU A 67 -7.74 17.95 7.41
C LEU A 67 -9.07 17.95 6.66
N TYR A 68 -9.34 16.91 5.89
CA TYR A 68 -10.59 16.74 5.12
C TYR A 68 -10.68 15.29 4.60
N GLU A 69 -11.77 14.98 3.92
CA GLU A 69 -11.97 13.72 3.22
C GLU A 69 -12.85 13.91 1.99
N PHE A 70 -12.75 12.97 1.02
CA PHE A 70 -13.49 13.01 -0.24
C PHE A 70 -13.64 11.61 -0.86
N GLY A 71 -14.28 11.53 -2.04
CA GLY A 71 -14.43 10.27 -2.77
C GLY A 71 -15.49 9.38 -2.14
N TYR A 72 -16.55 9.99 -1.64
CA TYR A 72 -17.64 9.29 -0.99
C TYR A 72 -18.52 8.53 -1.94
N GLY A 73 -19.00 7.42 -1.45
CA GLY A 73 -20.10 6.71 -2.04
C GLY A 73 -19.67 5.47 -2.80
N PHE A 74 -20.46 4.42 -2.57
CA PHE A 74 -20.33 3.16 -3.26
C PHE A 74 -21.05 3.26 -4.61
N GLY A 75 -20.32 3.02 -5.70
CA GLY A 75 -20.92 3.06 -7.02
C GLY A 75 -19.91 3.28 -8.15
N ASP A 76 -20.44 3.60 -9.32
CA ASP A 76 -19.70 3.87 -10.56
C ASP A 76 -19.93 5.27 -11.15
N GLY A 77 -20.68 6.12 -10.45
CA GLY A 77 -20.85 7.52 -10.76
C GLY A 77 -19.56 8.34 -10.65
N ASP A 78 -19.64 9.63 -10.97
CA ASP A 78 -18.50 10.53 -10.84
C ASP A 78 -18.15 10.72 -9.36
N GLY A 79 -16.86 10.52 -9.04
CA GLY A 79 -16.35 10.58 -7.68
C GLY A 79 -16.72 9.38 -6.78
N GLN A 80 -17.50 8.42 -7.26
CA GLN A 80 -17.82 7.20 -6.53
C GLN A 80 -16.77 6.11 -6.78
N MET A 81 -16.58 5.26 -5.77
CA MET A 81 -15.68 4.11 -5.83
C MET A 81 -16.39 2.87 -5.28
N THR A 82 -15.99 1.69 -5.73
CA THR A 82 -16.59 0.43 -5.27
C THR A 82 -15.58 -0.43 -4.52
N LEU A 83 -14.44 -0.72 -5.12
CA LEU A 83 -13.32 -1.44 -4.52
C LEU A 83 -12.00 -0.76 -4.89
N PRO A 84 -11.73 0.44 -4.34
CA PRO A 84 -10.47 1.13 -4.62
C PRO A 84 -9.30 0.36 -4.01
N VAL A 85 -8.14 0.32 -4.69
CA VAL A 85 -7.00 -0.51 -4.30
C VAL A 85 -5.75 0.30 -4.00
N ALA A 86 -5.35 1.16 -4.91
CA ALA A 86 -4.10 1.91 -4.78
C ALA A 86 -4.24 3.31 -5.36
N MET A 87 -3.32 4.20 -4.98
CA MET A 87 -3.31 5.58 -5.44
C MET A 87 -1.88 6.09 -5.66
N ALA A 88 -1.77 7.03 -6.61
CA ALA A 88 -0.54 7.75 -6.88
C ALA A 88 -0.85 9.17 -7.33
N PHE A 89 0.00 10.13 -6.99
CA PHE A 89 -0.02 11.45 -7.59
C PHE A 89 0.68 11.43 -8.95
N ASP A 90 0.09 12.13 -9.92
CA ASP A 90 0.76 12.42 -11.18
C ASP A 90 1.60 13.71 -11.11
N ALA A 91 2.26 14.04 -12.22
CA ALA A 91 3.13 15.22 -12.31
C ALA A 91 2.36 16.56 -12.19
N GLU A 92 1.06 16.57 -12.49
CA GLU A 92 0.18 17.72 -12.34
C GLU A 92 -0.41 17.85 -10.92
N GLY A 93 -0.06 16.94 -10.01
CA GLY A 93 -0.56 16.92 -8.63
C GLY A 93 -2.01 16.43 -8.51
N ARG A 94 -2.48 15.64 -9.49
CA ARG A 94 -3.78 14.97 -9.44
C ARG A 94 -3.62 13.59 -8.84
N LEU A 95 -4.60 13.15 -8.06
CA LEU A 95 -4.60 11.83 -7.43
C LEU A 95 -5.32 10.82 -8.32
N LEU A 96 -4.58 9.82 -8.79
CA LEU A 96 -5.06 8.69 -9.56
C LEU A 96 -5.38 7.54 -8.61
N ILE A 97 -6.58 6.96 -8.69
CA ILE A 97 -7.04 5.86 -7.83
C ILE A 97 -7.59 4.73 -8.69
N THR A 98 -6.97 3.55 -8.57
CA THR A 98 -7.48 2.33 -9.22
C THR A 98 -8.70 1.78 -8.48
N ASP A 99 -9.70 1.32 -9.23
CA ASP A 99 -10.87 0.62 -8.69
C ASP A 99 -11.03 -0.75 -9.36
N GLU A 100 -10.76 -1.78 -8.58
CA GLU A 100 -10.77 -3.19 -9.03
C GLU A 100 -12.14 -3.64 -9.58
N HIS A 101 -13.23 -3.17 -8.97
CA HIS A 101 -14.57 -3.59 -9.35
C HIS A 101 -15.06 -2.89 -10.62
N THR A 102 -14.88 -1.57 -10.67
CA THR A 102 -15.34 -0.76 -11.80
C THR A 102 -14.39 -0.80 -13.00
N SER A 103 -13.21 -1.45 -12.82
CA SER A 103 -12.18 -1.63 -13.86
C SER A 103 -11.72 -0.31 -14.48
N ARG A 104 -11.41 0.68 -13.60
CA ARG A 104 -11.00 2.02 -14.06
C ARG A 104 -10.04 2.69 -13.09
N VAL A 105 -9.49 3.81 -13.53
CA VAL A 105 -8.75 4.78 -12.73
C VAL A 105 -9.61 6.03 -12.59
N ASN A 106 -9.89 6.44 -11.36
CA ASN A 106 -10.54 7.71 -11.04
C ASN A 106 -9.47 8.77 -10.79
N ILE A 107 -9.69 10.01 -11.25
CA ILE A 107 -8.76 11.13 -11.07
C ILE A 107 -9.45 12.23 -10.29
N PHE A 108 -8.79 12.63 -9.20
CA PHE A 108 -9.22 13.75 -8.35
C PHE A 108 -8.16 14.85 -8.30
N SER A 109 -8.57 16.07 -8.04
CA SER A 109 -7.64 17.11 -7.59
C SER A 109 -7.08 16.76 -6.20
N ASN A 110 -5.99 17.39 -5.79
CA ASN A 110 -5.47 17.24 -4.42
C ASN A 110 -6.41 17.82 -3.34
N LYS A 111 -7.52 18.46 -3.72
CA LYS A 111 -8.58 18.92 -2.80
C LYS A 111 -9.83 18.04 -2.83
N GLY A 112 -9.82 16.99 -3.68
CA GLY A 112 -10.89 16.01 -3.77
C GLY A 112 -11.96 16.30 -4.81
N ASP A 113 -11.76 17.31 -5.66
CA ASP A 113 -12.66 17.54 -6.78
C ASP A 113 -12.49 16.47 -7.84
N VAL A 114 -13.59 16.00 -8.40
CA VAL A 114 -13.56 15.01 -9.49
C VAL A 114 -13.03 15.68 -10.76
N VAL A 115 -11.94 15.14 -11.31
CA VAL A 115 -11.34 15.65 -12.55
C VAL A 115 -11.81 14.83 -13.75
N SER A 116 -11.58 13.53 -13.71
CA SER A 116 -11.95 12.61 -14.80
C SER A 116 -11.83 11.15 -14.33
N LYS A 117 -12.10 10.23 -15.26
CA LYS A 117 -11.86 8.79 -15.07
C LYS A 117 -11.58 8.15 -16.43
N TRP A 118 -10.82 7.07 -16.43
CA TRP A 118 -10.53 6.28 -17.62
C TRP A 118 -10.41 4.79 -17.31
N GLY A 119 -10.44 3.96 -18.34
CA GLY A 119 -10.44 2.50 -18.25
C GLY A 119 -11.86 1.92 -18.40
N VAL A 120 -11.92 0.76 -19.00
CA VAL A 120 -13.13 -0.03 -19.20
C VAL A 120 -12.82 -1.50 -18.91
N LYS A 121 -13.84 -2.27 -18.55
CA LYS A 121 -13.67 -3.69 -18.27
C LYS A 121 -13.43 -4.50 -19.54
N GLY A 122 -12.37 -5.31 -19.55
CA GLY A 122 -12.06 -6.23 -20.63
C GLY A 122 -10.64 -6.80 -20.53
N ASP A 123 -10.18 -7.42 -21.62
CA ASP A 123 -8.88 -8.07 -21.76
C ASP A 123 -8.03 -7.55 -22.94
N SER A 124 -8.61 -6.67 -23.76
CA SER A 124 -7.91 -6.02 -24.87
C SER A 124 -6.90 -4.98 -24.37
N GLU A 125 -6.09 -4.42 -25.28
CA GLU A 125 -5.18 -3.31 -24.97
C GLU A 125 -5.95 -2.11 -24.46
N GLY A 126 -5.50 -1.55 -23.33
CA GLY A 126 -6.17 -0.41 -22.69
C GLY A 126 -7.40 -0.77 -21.85
N GLU A 127 -7.86 -2.01 -21.86
CA GLU A 127 -8.95 -2.50 -21.01
C GLU A 127 -8.39 -3.13 -19.72
N PHE A 128 -9.20 -3.19 -18.66
CA PHE A 128 -8.81 -3.73 -17.36
C PHE A 128 -9.71 -4.88 -16.89
N ASN A 129 -9.10 -5.82 -16.18
CA ASN A 129 -9.82 -6.78 -15.37
C ASN A 129 -9.24 -6.80 -13.94
N GLY A 130 -9.81 -5.97 -13.06
CA GLY A 130 -9.33 -5.78 -11.71
C GLY A 130 -8.00 -5.01 -11.62
N PRO A 131 -7.94 -3.73 -12.02
CA PRO A 131 -6.75 -2.91 -11.83
C PRO A 131 -6.46 -2.78 -10.33
N ALA A 132 -5.21 -3.08 -9.95
CA ALA A 132 -4.75 -3.10 -8.57
C ALA A 132 -3.72 -1.99 -8.33
N GLY A 133 -2.44 -2.28 -8.16
CA GLY A 133 -1.41 -1.29 -7.91
C GLY A 133 -1.25 -0.28 -9.04
N ILE A 134 -0.90 0.95 -8.69
CA ILE A 134 -0.61 2.05 -9.60
C ILE A 134 0.68 2.76 -9.18
N ALA A 135 1.52 3.12 -10.14
CA ALA A 135 2.72 3.92 -9.93
C ALA A 135 2.94 4.90 -11.10
N VAL A 136 3.65 5.98 -10.84
CA VAL A 136 3.98 7.02 -11.84
C VAL A 136 5.49 7.17 -11.89
N ASP A 137 6.08 7.20 -13.10
CA ASP A 137 7.50 7.39 -13.31
C ASP A 137 7.89 8.88 -13.38
N SER A 138 9.19 9.16 -13.51
CA SER A 138 9.74 10.53 -13.57
C SER A 138 9.28 11.30 -14.80
N ALA A 139 8.84 10.62 -15.86
CA ALA A 139 8.27 11.19 -17.06
C ALA A 139 6.76 11.44 -16.98
N GLY A 140 6.10 11.11 -15.84
CA GLY A 140 4.67 11.21 -15.63
C GLY A 140 3.87 10.08 -16.28
N LEU A 141 4.53 8.97 -16.67
CA LEU A 141 3.84 7.82 -17.26
C LEU A 141 3.33 6.88 -16.15
N VAL A 142 2.15 6.34 -16.35
CA VAL A 142 1.39 5.58 -15.36
C VAL A 142 1.49 4.10 -15.65
N TYR A 143 1.85 3.32 -14.63
CA TYR A 143 1.88 1.86 -14.67
C TYR A 143 0.77 1.29 -13.79
N VAL A 144 0.00 0.35 -14.32
CA VAL A 144 -1.12 -0.28 -13.60
C VAL A 144 -0.97 -1.80 -13.65
N CYS A 145 -1.08 -2.44 -12.49
CA CYS A 145 -1.25 -3.88 -12.39
C CYS A 145 -2.66 -4.26 -12.85
N ASP A 146 -2.79 -4.85 -14.02
CA ASP A 146 -4.04 -5.41 -14.54
C ASP A 146 -4.16 -6.87 -14.05
N GLN A 147 -4.52 -7.01 -12.78
CA GLN A 147 -4.33 -8.19 -11.94
C GLN A 147 -4.87 -9.47 -12.57
N ARG A 148 -6.14 -9.49 -12.98
CA ARG A 148 -6.81 -10.70 -13.48
C ARG A 148 -6.49 -10.99 -14.94
N ASN A 149 -5.89 -10.03 -15.65
CA ASN A 149 -5.30 -10.23 -16.97
C ASN A 149 -3.81 -10.60 -16.90
N HIS A 150 -3.25 -10.69 -15.66
CA HIS A 150 -1.88 -11.13 -15.41
C HIS A 150 -0.82 -10.32 -16.18
N ARG A 151 -1.00 -9.01 -16.27
CA ARG A 151 -0.13 -8.09 -17.01
C ARG A 151 0.05 -6.77 -16.32
N ILE A 152 1.04 -6.01 -16.77
CA ILE A 152 1.22 -4.60 -16.44
C ILE A 152 0.91 -3.80 -17.70
N GLN A 153 0.16 -2.71 -17.56
CA GLN A 153 -0.12 -1.79 -18.64
C GLN A 153 0.44 -0.41 -18.34
N LYS A 154 0.98 0.27 -19.36
CA LYS A 154 1.56 1.62 -19.30
C LYS A 154 0.71 2.62 -20.06
N TYR A 155 0.50 3.79 -19.47
CA TYR A 155 -0.38 4.85 -19.99
C TYR A 155 0.24 6.23 -19.82
N THR A 156 -0.33 7.24 -20.50
CA THR A 156 -0.22 8.64 -20.05
C THR A 156 -1.13 8.87 -18.85
N SER A 157 -0.96 9.99 -18.15
CA SER A 157 -1.83 10.36 -17.01
C SER A 157 -3.31 10.55 -17.41
N GLU A 158 -3.59 10.87 -18.69
CA GLU A 158 -4.95 10.99 -19.23
C GLU A 158 -5.55 9.65 -19.68
N GLY A 159 -4.83 8.52 -19.48
CA GLY A 159 -5.31 7.18 -19.79
C GLY A 159 -5.14 6.75 -21.24
N LYS A 160 -4.26 7.40 -22.01
CA LYS A 160 -3.89 6.90 -23.33
C LYS A 160 -2.96 5.69 -23.17
N PHE A 161 -3.37 4.52 -23.65
CA PHE A 161 -2.57 3.31 -23.67
C PHE A 161 -1.28 3.50 -24.48
N LEU A 162 -0.17 3.00 -23.95
CA LEU A 162 1.15 3.07 -24.58
C LEU A 162 1.74 1.69 -24.86
N SER A 163 1.76 0.81 -23.85
CA SER A 163 2.33 -0.54 -23.99
C SER A 163 1.84 -1.44 -22.84
N GLN A 164 2.14 -2.73 -22.97
CA GLN A 164 1.88 -3.72 -21.91
C GLN A 164 2.93 -4.83 -21.96
N TRP A 165 3.09 -5.54 -20.85
CA TRP A 165 3.89 -6.76 -20.77
C TRP A 165 3.33 -7.71 -19.70
N GLY A 166 3.75 -8.96 -19.80
CA GLY A 166 3.32 -10.03 -18.92
C GLY A 166 2.16 -10.84 -19.47
N VAL A 167 2.15 -12.09 -19.07
CA VAL A 167 1.11 -13.09 -19.34
C VAL A 167 0.97 -13.97 -18.09
N ARG A 168 -0.08 -14.76 -18.03
CA ARG A 168 -0.26 -15.70 -16.91
C ARG A 168 0.80 -16.78 -16.90
N GLY A 169 1.52 -16.92 -15.78
CA GLY A 169 2.51 -17.97 -15.55
C GLY A 169 3.41 -17.72 -14.37
N SER A 170 4.55 -18.44 -14.31
CA SER A 170 5.54 -18.38 -13.22
C SER A 170 6.97 -18.13 -13.71
N GLU A 171 7.22 -18.15 -15.01
CA GLU A 171 8.54 -17.86 -15.58
C GLU A 171 8.91 -16.37 -15.42
N PRO A 172 10.19 -15.99 -15.62
CA PRO A 172 10.60 -14.59 -15.67
C PRO A 172 9.76 -13.78 -16.65
N GLY A 173 9.17 -12.67 -16.19
CA GLY A 173 8.30 -11.82 -16.99
C GLY A 173 6.84 -12.27 -17.05
N GLU A 174 6.50 -13.44 -16.54
CA GLU A 174 5.12 -13.91 -16.39
C GLU A 174 4.59 -13.56 -14.99
N PHE A 175 3.27 -13.41 -14.84
CA PHE A 175 2.64 -13.04 -13.58
C PHE A 175 1.51 -14.00 -13.18
N ASN A 176 1.28 -14.09 -11.86
CA ASN A 176 0.09 -14.72 -11.30
C ASN A 176 -0.58 -13.76 -10.31
N LEU A 177 -1.57 -13.01 -10.79
CA LEU A 177 -2.29 -11.97 -10.06
C LEU A 177 -1.32 -10.89 -9.49
N PRO A 178 -0.61 -10.11 -10.34
CA PRO A 178 0.25 -9.03 -9.86
C PRO A 178 -0.59 -8.01 -9.09
N TRP A 179 -0.09 -7.56 -7.92
CA TRP A 179 -0.86 -6.70 -7.04
C TRP A 179 -0.23 -5.32 -6.85
N GLY A 180 0.83 -5.22 -6.06
CA GLY A 180 1.52 -3.95 -5.80
C GLY A 180 2.56 -3.62 -6.85
N ILE A 181 2.80 -2.33 -7.06
CA ILE A 181 3.78 -1.82 -8.02
C ILE A 181 4.48 -0.59 -7.45
N GLY A 182 5.77 -0.48 -7.69
CA GLY A 182 6.59 0.68 -7.35
C GLY A 182 7.58 1.00 -8.45
N VAL A 183 8.06 2.24 -8.49
CA VAL A 183 9.07 2.72 -9.44
C VAL A 183 10.24 3.31 -8.66
N ASP A 184 11.48 3.00 -9.05
CA ASP A 184 12.68 3.58 -8.46
C ASP A 184 13.10 4.89 -9.16
N ILE A 185 14.13 5.56 -8.63
CA ILE A 185 14.63 6.83 -9.17
C ILE A 185 15.26 6.71 -10.58
N SER A 186 15.44 5.49 -11.07
CA SER A 186 15.94 5.19 -12.43
C SER A 186 14.82 4.71 -13.34
N ASP A 187 13.58 4.87 -12.92
CA ASP A 187 12.35 4.43 -13.61
C ASP A 187 12.27 2.91 -13.82
N ASN A 188 12.98 2.11 -13.02
CA ASN A 188 12.74 0.67 -13.00
C ASN A 188 11.45 0.36 -12.25
N VAL A 189 10.69 -0.59 -12.78
CA VAL A 189 9.38 -1.00 -12.28
C VAL A 189 9.51 -2.28 -11.46
N TYR A 190 9.01 -2.26 -10.24
CA TYR A 190 8.97 -3.41 -9.33
C TYR A 190 7.54 -3.86 -9.14
N VAL A 191 7.26 -5.14 -9.34
CA VAL A 191 5.91 -5.70 -9.29
C VAL A 191 5.83 -6.82 -8.26
N ALA A 192 4.94 -6.68 -7.29
CA ALA A 192 4.60 -7.74 -6.35
C ALA A 192 3.71 -8.78 -7.06
N ASP A 193 4.31 -9.90 -7.42
CA ASP A 193 3.69 -11.03 -8.13
C ASP A 193 3.06 -11.97 -7.11
N TRP A 194 1.86 -11.59 -6.64
CA TRP A 194 1.22 -12.05 -5.41
C TRP A 194 1.09 -13.57 -5.27
N ARG A 195 0.69 -14.27 -6.33
CA ARG A 195 0.51 -15.73 -6.31
C ARG A 195 1.74 -16.52 -6.70
N ASN A 196 2.81 -15.84 -7.07
CA ASN A 196 4.13 -16.44 -7.33
C ASN A 196 5.12 -16.15 -6.19
N ASP A 197 4.66 -15.53 -5.10
CA ASP A 197 5.44 -15.29 -3.87
C ASP A 197 6.78 -14.59 -4.13
N ARG A 198 6.80 -13.61 -5.06
CA ARG A 198 8.00 -12.89 -5.48
C ARG A 198 7.72 -11.44 -5.84
N VAL A 199 8.79 -10.64 -5.92
CA VAL A 199 8.77 -9.36 -6.61
C VAL A 199 9.61 -9.49 -7.88
N GLN A 200 9.14 -8.97 -9.01
CA GLN A 200 9.90 -8.91 -10.26
C GLN A 200 10.28 -7.48 -10.58
N LYS A 201 11.50 -7.28 -11.08
CA LYS A 201 12.04 -6.00 -11.54
C LYS A 201 12.07 -5.94 -13.06
N PHE A 202 11.68 -4.81 -13.62
CA PHE A 202 11.68 -4.49 -15.05
C PHE A 202 12.29 -3.13 -15.29
N ASP A 203 12.76 -2.85 -16.50
CA ASP A 203 13.01 -1.48 -16.92
C ASP A 203 11.70 -0.78 -17.33
N SER A 204 11.78 0.52 -17.66
CA SER A 204 10.63 1.33 -18.04
C SER A 204 9.97 0.89 -19.37
N SER A 205 10.60 0.02 -20.16
CA SER A 205 10.05 -0.58 -21.39
C SER A 205 9.33 -1.91 -21.13
N GLY A 206 9.45 -2.47 -19.90
CA GLY A 206 8.90 -3.77 -19.52
C GLY A 206 9.85 -4.95 -19.75
N GLN A 207 11.15 -4.70 -20.01
CA GLN A 207 12.14 -5.76 -20.09
C GLN A 207 12.47 -6.28 -18.69
N TYR A 208 12.37 -7.60 -18.48
CA TYR A 208 12.72 -8.25 -17.22
C TYR A 208 14.20 -8.06 -16.86
N LEU A 209 14.44 -7.66 -15.61
CA LEU A 209 15.77 -7.43 -15.05
C LEU A 209 16.15 -8.38 -13.91
N GLY A 210 15.15 -8.92 -13.16
CA GLY A 210 15.45 -9.81 -12.05
C GLY A 210 14.24 -10.16 -11.18
N THR A 211 14.45 -11.15 -10.29
CA THR A 211 13.47 -11.58 -9.28
C THR A 211 14.05 -11.40 -7.88
N ILE A 212 13.20 -11.00 -6.92
CA ILE A 212 13.51 -10.76 -5.52
C ILE A 212 12.56 -11.61 -4.66
N GLY A 213 13.09 -12.29 -3.63
CA GLY A 213 12.31 -12.97 -2.60
C GLY A 213 11.61 -14.27 -3.00
N GLY A 214 11.89 -14.81 -4.19
CA GLY A 214 11.20 -16.01 -4.69
C GLY A 214 11.57 -17.34 -3.99
N SER A 215 12.73 -17.43 -3.31
CA SER A 215 13.16 -18.62 -2.57
C SER A 215 14.33 -18.32 -1.65
N GLY A 216 14.57 -19.19 -0.67
CA GLY A 216 15.70 -19.09 0.26
C GLY A 216 15.49 -18.07 1.37
N GLU A 217 16.58 -17.47 1.86
CA GLU A 217 16.53 -16.42 2.88
C GLU A 217 15.80 -15.21 2.33
N GLY A 218 14.78 -14.72 3.06
CA GLY A 218 13.92 -13.63 2.63
C GLY A 218 12.78 -14.05 1.69
N SER A 219 12.50 -15.37 1.56
CA SER A 219 11.35 -15.85 0.77
C SER A 219 10.05 -15.16 1.20
N LEU A 220 9.29 -14.72 0.22
CA LEU A 220 8.03 -14.01 0.40
C LEU A 220 6.85 -14.98 0.38
N ASN A 221 5.71 -14.52 0.92
CA ASN A 221 4.43 -15.20 0.85
C ASN A 221 3.35 -14.18 0.55
N ARG A 222 2.84 -14.19 -0.67
CA ARG A 222 1.83 -13.24 -1.16
C ARG A 222 2.22 -11.77 -0.91
N PRO A 223 3.33 -11.30 -1.49
CA PRO A 223 3.72 -9.89 -1.35
C PRO A 223 2.63 -8.98 -1.91
N SER A 224 2.25 -7.94 -1.17
CA SER A 224 1.14 -7.06 -1.53
C SER A 224 1.57 -5.66 -1.95
N GLY A 225 2.70 -5.15 -1.46
CA GLY A 225 3.22 -3.83 -1.79
C GLY A 225 4.73 -3.85 -1.95
N VAL A 226 5.25 -2.91 -2.72
CA VAL A 226 6.69 -2.71 -2.92
C VAL A 226 7.01 -1.22 -3.08
N SER A 227 8.05 -0.77 -2.39
CA SER A 227 8.66 0.56 -2.55
C SER A 227 10.18 0.46 -2.56
N VAL A 228 10.84 1.41 -3.20
CA VAL A 228 12.31 1.45 -3.29
C VAL A 228 12.79 2.80 -2.82
N ASP A 229 13.79 2.82 -1.93
CA ASP A 229 14.40 4.06 -1.47
C ASP A 229 15.44 4.60 -2.47
N ARG A 230 15.98 5.80 -2.18
CA ARG A 230 17.00 6.44 -3.04
C ARG A 230 18.33 5.69 -3.09
N ASN A 231 18.58 4.78 -2.15
CA ASN A 231 19.77 3.93 -2.10
C ASN A 231 19.56 2.60 -2.85
N GLY A 232 18.33 2.35 -3.34
CA GLY A 232 17.96 1.13 -4.04
C GLY A 232 17.55 0.00 -3.10
N ASN A 233 17.36 0.24 -1.79
CA ASN A 233 16.81 -0.78 -0.90
C ASN A 233 15.32 -0.97 -1.21
N ILE A 234 14.89 -2.22 -1.21
CA ILE A 234 13.56 -2.65 -1.64
C ILE A 234 12.77 -3.09 -0.41
N TYR A 235 11.65 -2.43 -0.15
CA TYR A 235 10.75 -2.68 0.97
C TYR A 235 9.50 -3.37 0.45
N VAL A 236 9.17 -4.52 1.02
CA VAL A 236 8.06 -5.37 0.56
C VAL A 236 7.15 -5.70 1.73
N THR A 237 5.86 -5.36 1.61
CA THR A 237 4.84 -5.90 2.52
C THR A 237 4.60 -7.37 2.16
N ASP A 238 5.11 -8.25 3.01
CA ASP A 238 5.04 -9.70 2.90
C ASP A 238 3.78 -10.19 3.64
N TRP A 239 2.62 -9.96 2.98
CA TRP A 239 1.28 -10.08 3.56
C TRP A 239 1.02 -11.43 4.21
N GLY A 240 1.34 -12.53 3.54
CA GLY A 240 1.11 -13.88 4.06
C GLY A 240 2.02 -14.24 5.24
N ASN A 241 3.11 -13.52 5.46
CA ASN A 241 4.02 -13.65 6.61
C ASN A 241 3.82 -12.55 7.66
N GLU A 242 2.88 -11.64 7.46
CA GLU A 242 2.54 -10.53 8.38
C GLU A 242 3.79 -9.72 8.78
N ARG A 243 4.61 -9.34 7.80
CA ARG A 243 5.86 -8.62 8.04
C ARG A 243 6.19 -7.62 6.92
N LEU A 244 7.11 -6.73 7.22
CA LEU A 244 7.88 -6.00 6.21
C LEU A 244 9.20 -6.73 5.99
N GLN A 245 9.50 -7.10 4.74
CA GLN A 245 10.77 -7.68 4.33
C GLN A 245 11.56 -6.63 3.55
N VAL A 246 12.87 -6.49 3.85
CA VAL A 246 13.74 -5.53 3.17
C VAL A 246 14.88 -6.26 2.46
N PHE A 247 15.14 -5.82 1.25
CA PHE A 247 16.23 -6.33 0.41
C PHE A 247 17.16 -5.18 -0.01
N ASP A 248 18.42 -5.48 -0.24
CA ASP A 248 19.33 -4.55 -0.89
C ASP A 248 19.03 -4.41 -2.40
N SER A 249 19.74 -3.52 -3.08
CA SER A 249 19.59 -3.27 -4.53
C SER A 249 19.87 -4.49 -5.41
N ASN A 250 20.55 -5.52 -4.88
CA ASN A 250 20.84 -6.78 -5.56
C ASN A 250 19.79 -7.87 -5.26
N GLY A 251 18.76 -7.56 -4.45
CA GLY A 251 17.72 -8.49 -4.06
C GLY A 251 18.10 -9.44 -2.91
N LYS A 252 19.20 -9.16 -2.17
CA LYS A 252 19.57 -9.91 -0.98
C LYS A 252 18.75 -9.41 0.21
N ALA A 253 18.14 -10.31 0.98
CA ALA A 253 17.45 -9.98 2.22
C ALA A 253 18.43 -9.39 3.26
N ILE A 254 18.10 -8.22 3.82
CA ILE A 254 18.95 -7.49 4.77
C ILE A 254 18.24 -7.17 6.07
N SER A 255 16.89 -7.12 6.10
CA SER A 255 16.12 -6.89 7.32
C SER A 255 14.71 -7.46 7.20
N SER A 256 14.14 -7.80 8.35
CA SER A 256 12.74 -8.23 8.46
C SER A 256 12.16 -7.71 9.77
N MET A 257 10.95 -7.15 9.73
CA MET A 257 10.29 -6.61 10.93
C MET A 257 8.80 -6.92 10.92
N ARG A 258 8.24 -7.10 12.11
CA ARG A 258 6.82 -7.44 12.32
C ARG A 258 5.97 -6.27 12.84
N GLY A 259 6.56 -5.09 13.00
CA GLY A 259 5.91 -3.90 13.53
C GLY A 259 6.25 -3.61 14.99
N GLU A 260 6.05 -2.35 15.37
CA GLU A 260 6.38 -1.77 16.69
C GLU A 260 5.31 -0.76 17.11
N ALA A 261 4.05 -0.95 16.71
CA ALA A 261 2.99 0.03 16.92
C ALA A 261 2.79 0.38 18.40
N THR A 262 2.55 1.65 18.62
CA THR A 262 2.01 2.20 19.87
C THR A 262 0.64 2.83 19.62
N LEU A 263 -0.03 3.33 20.65
CA LEU A 263 -1.25 4.09 20.48
C LEU A 263 -0.99 5.36 19.65
N SER A 264 -1.82 5.61 18.65
CA SER A 264 -1.89 6.88 17.95
C SER A 264 -2.41 7.99 18.88
N ASP A 265 -2.19 9.25 18.51
CA ASP A 265 -2.73 10.36 19.29
C ASP A 265 -4.27 10.38 19.25
N TRP A 266 -4.87 10.00 18.10
CA TRP A 266 -6.32 9.81 18.02
C TRP A 266 -6.85 8.73 18.94
N ALA A 267 -6.11 7.62 19.12
CA ALA A 267 -6.50 6.56 20.05
C ALA A 267 -6.35 7.00 21.51
N LYS A 268 -5.34 7.78 21.84
CA LYS A 268 -5.18 8.37 23.19
C LYS A 268 -6.34 9.30 23.53
N ASP A 269 -6.69 10.24 22.63
CA ASP A 269 -7.83 11.15 22.80
C ASP A 269 -9.16 10.36 23.00
N PHE A 270 -9.31 9.25 22.26
CA PHE A 270 -10.48 8.37 22.45
C PHE A 270 -10.51 7.76 23.84
N PHE A 271 -9.42 7.20 24.34
CA PHE A 271 -9.34 6.61 25.67
C PHE A 271 -9.47 7.65 26.79
N GLU A 272 -8.95 8.86 26.61
CA GLU A 272 -9.18 9.96 27.57
C GLU A 272 -10.66 10.28 27.75
N SER A 273 -11.46 10.13 26.67
CA SER A 273 -12.89 10.36 26.67
C SER A 273 -13.73 9.12 27.04
N ASN A 274 -13.11 7.93 27.11
CA ASN A 274 -13.75 6.63 27.36
C ASN A 274 -12.93 5.82 28.38
N GLN A 275 -13.00 6.22 29.65
CA GLN A 275 -12.15 5.68 30.72
C GLN A 275 -12.35 4.19 30.98
N ASP A 276 -13.56 3.67 30.85
CA ASP A 276 -13.90 2.25 30.96
C ASP A 276 -13.20 1.38 29.89
N GLU A 277 -13.06 1.90 28.68
CA GLU A 277 -12.29 1.26 27.60
C GLU A 277 -10.78 1.30 27.91
N MET A 278 -10.28 2.39 28.49
CA MET A 278 -8.89 2.49 28.91
C MET A 278 -8.56 1.49 30.03
N GLU A 279 -9.41 1.41 31.06
CA GLU A 279 -9.27 0.44 32.16
C GLU A 279 -9.27 -1.00 31.63
N THR A 280 -10.18 -1.32 30.67
CA THR A 280 -10.25 -2.63 30.02
C THR A 280 -8.95 -2.94 29.29
N ARG A 281 -8.39 -1.96 28.58
CA ARG A 281 -7.12 -2.09 27.89
C ARG A 281 -5.95 -2.34 28.82
N GLU A 282 -5.86 -1.62 29.94
CA GLU A 282 -4.77 -1.73 30.92
C GLU A 282 -4.67 -3.12 31.56
N ILE A 283 -5.81 -3.80 31.76
CA ILE A 283 -5.85 -5.16 32.29
C ILE A 283 -5.70 -6.24 31.20
N SER A 284 -5.75 -5.87 29.93
CA SER A 284 -5.67 -6.80 28.80
C SER A 284 -4.22 -7.25 28.55
N ASN A 285 -4.03 -8.53 28.21
CA ASN A 285 -2.74 -9.02 27.77
C ASN A 285 -2.57 -8.73 26.26
N LEU A 286 -1.81 -7.68 25.94
CA LEU A 286 -1.57 -7.21 24.57
C LEU A 286 -0.48 -8.01 23.82
N ASN A 287 0.16 -8.95 24.51
CA ASN A 287 1.18 -9.84 23.96
C ASN A 287 1.04 -11.25 24.56
N PRO A 288 -0.06 -11.95 24.27
CA PRO A 288 -0.34 -13.26 24.83
C PRO A 288 0.58 -14.35 24.28
N ASP A 289 0.80 -15.40 25.08
CA ASP A 289 1.39 -16.63 24.60
C ASP A 289 0.44 -17.33 23.63
N ILE A 290 0.93 -17.60 22.42
CA ILE A 290 0.13 -18.24 21.35
C ILE A 290 0.36 -19.76 21.42
N PRO A 291 -0.70 -20.57 21.56
CA PRO A 291 -0.58 -22.02 21.53
C PRO A 291 0.05 -22.54 20.24
N ASP A 292 0.85 -23.61 20.31
CA ASP A 292 1.60 -24.15 19.16
C ASP A 292 0.72 -24.46 17.94
N HIS A 293 -0.52 -24.91 18.13
CA HIS A 293 -1.44 -25.20 17.03
C HIS A 293 -2.00 -23.94 16.33
N LEU A 294 -1.83 -22.74 16.92
CA LEU A 294 -2.16 -21.45 16.36
C LEU A 294 -0.92 -20.59 16.04
N ASN A 295 0.28 -21.18 16.13
CA ASN A 295 1.54 -20.47 15.92
C ASN A 295 1.80 -20.23 14.42
N THR A 296 0.93 -19.47 13.76
CA THR A 296 1.10 -18.99 12.39
C THR A 296 1.32 -17.48 12.39
N PRO A 297 1.98 -16.90 11.37
CA PRO A 297 2.18 -15.47 11.27
C PRO A 297 0.89 -14.66 11.49
N TYR A 298 -0.21 -15.08 10.88
CA TYR A 298 -1.52 -14.44 10.99
C TYR A 298 -2.06 -14.44 12.43
N HIS A 299 -2.08 -15.60 13.11
CA HIS A 299 -2.60 -15.69 14.48
C HIS A 299 -1.74 -14.91 15.48
N ILE A 300 -0.42 -14.99 15.35
CA ILE A 300 0.48 -14.21 16.20
C ILE A 300 0.20 -12.71 16.03
N SER A 301 0.14 -12.23 14.77
CA SER A 301 -0.10 -10.81 14.49
C SER A 301 -1.48 -10.34 14.91
N SER A 302 -2.50 -11.18 14.79
CA SER A 302 -3.87 -10.82 15.23
C SER A 302 -3.99 -10.65 16.74
N GLN A 303 -3.14 -11.31 17.53
CA GLN A 303 -3.16 -11.29 19.00
C GLN A 303 -2.12 -10.33 19.60
N THR A 304 -1.02 -10.03 18.88
CA THR A 304 0.04 -9.14 19.37
C THR A 304 -0.20 -7.74 18.85
N GLU A 305 -0.55 -6.81 19.71
CA GLU A 305 -1.01 -5.48 19.29
C GLU A 305 0.03 -4.68 18.52
N SER A 306 1.30 -4.73 18.90
CA SER A 306 2.37 -3.98 18.23
C SER A 306 2.69 -4.47 16.81
N TYR A 307 2.32 -5.72 16.48
CA TYR A 307 2.68 -6.32 15.20
C TYR A 307 1.77 -5.86 14.07
N PHE A 308 2.30 -5.89 12.83
CA PHE A 308 1.50 -5.72 11.64
C PHE A 308 0.43 -6.81 11.56
N TRP A 309 -0.79 -6.41 11.21
CA TRP A 309 -1.85 -7.35 10.87
C TRP A 309 -2.55 -6.91 9.58
N GLY A 310 -2.33 -7.70 8.53
CA GLY A 310 -2.74 -7.36 7.16
C GLY A 310 -1.96 -6.18 6.58
N PRO A 311 -0.60 -6.23 6.53
CA PRO A 311 0.19 -5.16 5.90
C PRO A 311 -0.03 -5.22 4.38
N VAL A 312 -0.79 -4.27 3.84
CA VAL A 312 -1.25 -4.30 2.44
C VAL A 312 -0.45 -3.40 1.51
N SER A 313 0.10 -2.32 2.01
CA SER A 313 0.89 -1.36 1.23
C SER A 313 2.08 -0.84 2.01
N VAL A 314 3.13 -0.49 1.30
CA VAL A 314 4.30 0.23 1.80
C VAL A 314 4.64 1.38 0.85
N ARG A 315 4.87 2.58 1.41
CA ARG A 315 5.24 3.78 0.66
C ARG A 315 6.36 4.53 1.36
N ILE A 316 7.15 5.27 0.60
CA ILE A 316 8.23 6.11 1.11
C ILE A 316 7.95 7.54 0.68
N ASP A 317 7.98 8.49 1.62
CA ASP A 317 7.79 9.91 1.32
C ASP A 317 9.11 10.61 0.91
N SER A 318 9.02 11.87 0.53
CA SER A 318 10.17 12.69 0.12
C SER A 318 11.19 12.93 1.23
N ASN A 319 10.80 12.74 2.49
CA ASN A 319 11.65 12.87 3.68
C ASN A 319 12.28 11.53 4.13
N ASN A 320 12.22 10.51 3.28
CA ASN A 320 12.74 9.17 3.55
C ASN A 320 12.07 8.49 4.75
N ARG A 321 10.76 8.74 4.96
CA ARG A 321 9.94 8.04 5.93
C ARG A 321 9.17 6.93 5.25
N LEU A 322 9.16 5.77 5.89
CA LEU A 322 8.49 4.56 5.45
C LEU A 322 7.14 4.43 6.13
N TYR A 323 6.09 4.21 5.37
CA TYR A 323 4.72 4.06 5.83
C TYR A 323 4.24 2.64 5.49
N VAL A 324 3.87 1.86 6.51
CA VAL A 324 3.30 0.52 6.36
C VAL A 324 1.82 0.60 6.72
N VAL A 325 0.96 0.31 5.74
CA VAL A 325 -0.50 0.37 5.89
C VAL A 325 -1.04 -0.99 6.33
N GLU A 326 -1.78 -1.01 7.43
CA GLU A 326 -2.39 -2.19 8.03
C GLU A 326 -3.91 -2.16 7.89
N SER A 327 -4.46 -2.97 6.99
CA SER A 327 -5.91 -2.98 6.75
C SER A 327 -6.70 -3.52 7.94
N ASN A 328 -6.22 -4.56 8.61
CA ASN A 328 -6.93 -5.23 9.70
C ASN A 328 -6.83 -4.48 11.05
N ARG A 329 -5.86 -3.59 11.19
CA ARG A 329 -5.68 -2.75 12.40
C ARG A 329 -6.15 -1.32 12.21
N HIS A 330 -6.59 -0.95 11.01
CA HIS A 330 -7.08 0.41 10.71
C HIS A 330 -6.07 1.51 11.05
N ARG A 331 -4.78 1.26 10.77
CA ARG A 331 -3.68 2.15 11.14
C ARG A 331 -2.54 2.11 10.14
N ILE A 332 -1.61 3.02 10.32
CA ILE A 332 -0.36 3.13 9.57
C ILE A 332 0.77 3.21 10.57
N GLN A 333 1.78 2.36 10.43
CA GLN A 333 3.03 2.50 11.17
C GLN A 333 4.06 3.24 10.33
N ILE A 334 4.74 4.21 10.93
CA ILE A 334 5.68 5.11 10.27
C ILE A 334 7.07 4.92 10.87
N TYR A 335 8.06 4.85 10.01
CA TYR A 335 9.46 4.64 10.35
C TYR A 335 10.35 5.66 9.64
N GLU A 336 11.49 5.99 10.23
CA GLU A 336 12.57 6.73 9.58
C GLU A 336 13.61 5.76 9.02
N ILE A 337 14.04 5.99 7.78
CA ILE A 337 15.12 5.27 7.10
C ILE A 337 16.39 6.11 7.18
N GLY A 338 17.44 5.56 7.79
CA GLY A 338 18.74 6.21 7.98
C GLY A 338 19.87 5.48 7.28
#